data_106b2478cfd5dfde6bef14e2ee8daf5f
#
_entry.id   106b2478cfd5dfde6bef14e2ee8daf5f
#
_cell.length_a   1.000
_cell.length_b   1.000
_cell.length_c   1.000
_cell.angle_alpha   90.00
_cell.angle_beta   90.00
_cell.angle_gamma   90.00
#
_symmetry.space_group_name_H-M   'P 1'
#
loop_
_entity.id
_entity.type
_entity.pdbx_description
1 polymer ?
#
loop_
_entity_poly.entity_id
_entity_poly.type
_entity_poly.pdbx_seq_one_letter_code
_entity_poly.pdbx_strand_id
1 'polypeptide(L)'
;PSVIAILLNRSSIIFIAVMFALLLGLVCAWLLARLSGIQRSTAFFCMAIGGASEMAAQAARHHARVDYVAAAHSLRLMLVVAIIPFALKFFDVHGQDAYEPATRIIQPLGLIVLIGLTTCAALVLQKFRWPNAWVIGPLLISIAITAANISLSALPTWMSHAGQLFIGFSLGTHFTPSFIRGAPRFMLSVAVCTIFALIVSAGFGWLLADCCDLHFATAILATAPGGIAEM
;
A
#
# COMPACT_ATOMS: atom_id res chain seq x y z
N PRO A 1 22.59 0.99 11.56
CA PRO A 1 22.52 2.28 10.86
C PRO A 1 21.13 2.87 11.06
N SER A 2 21.07 4.17 11.41
CA SER A 2 19.79 4.83 11.59
C SER A 2 19.00 4.79 10.27
N VAL A 3 17.68 4.61 10.35
CA VAL A 3 16.77 4.60 9.18
C VAL A 3 17.01 5.84 8.31
N ILE A 4 17.33 6.97 8.91
CA ILE A 4 17.68 8.24 8.25
C ILE A 4 18.93 8.08 7.35
N ALA A 5 19.96 7.41 7.81
CA ALA A 5 21.18 7.20 7.02
C ALA A 5 20.91 6.30 5.79
N ILE A 6 20.06 5.29 5.94
CA ILE A 6 19.64 4.41 4.83
C ILE A 6 18.83 5.22 3.80
N LEU A 7 17.89 6.05 4.25
CA LEU A 7 17.08 6.90 3.38
C LEU A 7 17.94 7.91 2.60
N LEU A 8 18.91 8.53 3.24
CA LEU A 8 19.81 9.49 2.59
C LEU A 8 20.74 8.80 1.59
N ASN A 9 21.33 7.66 1.94
CA ASN A 9 22.24 6.94 1.05
C ASN A 9 21.54 6.31 -0.17
N ARG A 10 20.24 6.01 -0.07
CA ARG A 10 19.46 5.38 -1.14
C ARG A 10 18.40 6.30 -1.74
N SER A 11 18.51 7.60 -1.53
CA SER A 11 17.53 8.61 -1.99
C SER A 11 17.30 8.58 -3.51
N SER A 12 18.35 8.36 -4.31
CA SER A 12 18.24 8.25 -5.76
C SER A 12 17.41 7.03 -6.21
N ILE A 13 17.60 5.89 -5.54
CA ILE A 13 16.86 4.66 -5.84
C ILE A 13 15.38 4.86 -5.50
N ILE A 14 15.09 5.47 -4.34
CA ILE A 14 13.73 5.80 -3.92
C ILE A 14 13.07 6.73 -4.94
N PHE A 15 13.78 7.77 -5.39
CA PHE A 15 13.27 8.70 -6.39
C PHE A 15 12.94 8.00 -7.71
N ILE A 16 13.82 7.14 -8.21
CA ILE A 16 13.61 6.36 -9.44
C ILE A 16 12.40 5.43 -9.27
N ALA A 17 12.27 4.75 -8.14
CA ALA A 17 11.14 3.86 -7.86
C ALA A 17 9.82 4.64 -7.82
N VAL A 18 9.78 5.82 -7.21
CA VAL A 18 8.59 6.68 -7.18
C VAL A 18 8.21 7.17 -8.58
N MET A 19 9.19 7.62 -9.36
CA MET A 19 8.94 8.06 -10.74
C MET A 19 8.42 6.92 -11.61
N PHE A 20 9.01 5.73 -11.49
CA PHE A 20 8.52 4.53 -12.16
C PHE A 20 7.07 4.22 -11.75
N ALA A 21 6.76 4.23 -10.47
CA ALA A 21 5.43 3.95 -9.95
C ALA A 21 4.39 4.94 -10.50
N LEU A 22 4.71 6.23 -10.54
CA LEU A 22 3.83 7.25 -11.11
C LEU A 22 3.60 7.04 -12.61
N LEU A 23 4.66 6.77 -13.38
CA LEU A 23 4.56 6.49 -14.81
C LEU A 23 3.74 5.23 -15.08
N LEU A 24 3.98 4.16 -14.33
CA LEU A 24 3.20 2.92 -14.45
C LEU A 24 1.72 3.16 -14.14
N GLY A 25 1.41 3.92 -13.09
CA GLY A 25 0.03 4.31 -12.75
C GLY A 25 -0.64 5.07 -13.88
N LEU A 26 0.04 6.03 -14.53
CA LEU A 26 -0.48 6.77 -15.68
C LEU A 26 -0.71 5.88 -16.90
N VAL A 27 0.22 4.98 -17.21
CA VAL A 27 0.08 4.02 -18.32
C VAL A 27 -1.11 3.09 -18.07
N CYS A 28 -1.23 2.54 -16.86
CA CYS A 28 -2.36 1.69 -16.48
C CYS A 28 -3.70 2.45 -16.51
N ALA A 29 -3.73 3.71 -16.10
CA ALA A 29 -4.92 4.56 -16.19
C ALA A 29 -5.35 4.79 -17.65
N TRP A 30 -4.40 5.08 -18.53
CA TRP A 30 -4.66 5.23 -19.95
C TRP A 30 -5.17 3.92 -20.56
N LEU A 31 -4.54 2.79 -20.23
CA LEU A 31 -4.93 1.47 -20.69
C LEU A 31 -6.34 1.11 -20.19
N LEU A 32 -6.64 1.34 -18.92
CA LEU A 32 -7.96 1.10 -18.34
C LEU A 32 -9.05 1.93 -19.04
N ALA A 33 -8.79 3.21 -19.30
CA ALA A 33 -9.74 4.06 -20.02
C ALA A 33 -10.03 3.52 -21.42
N ARG A 34 -9.00 2.99 -22.11
CA ARG A 34 -9.15 2.39 -23.45
C ARG A 34 -9.94 1.07 -23.42
N LEU A 35 -9.66 0.17 -22.48
CA LEU A 35 -10.26 -1.15 -22.40
C LEU A 35 -11.70 -1.11 -21.91
N SER A 36 -11.97 -0.31 -20.87
CA SER A 36 -13.28 -0.24 -20.22
C SER A 36 -14.22 0.82 -20.78
N GLY A 37 -13.68 1.80 -21.53
CA GLY A 37 -14.46 2.92 -22.06
C GLY A 37 -14.93 3.93 -21.01
N ILE A 38 -14.39 3.89 -19.79
CA ILE A 38 -14.73 4.84 -18.71
C ILE A 38 -14.02 6.19 -18.92
N GLN A 39 -14.52 7.20 -18.24
CA GLN A 39 -13.96 8.55 -18.26
C GLN A 39 -12.52 8.57 -17.77
N ARG A 40 -11.63 9.31 -18.43
CA ARG A 40 -10.19 9.36 -18.11
C ARG A 40 -9.90 9.77 -16.66
N SER A 41 -10.67 10.70 -16.10
CA SER A 41 -10.55 11.10 -14.70
C SER A 41 -10.84 9.94 -13.76
N THR A 42 -11.91 9.17 -14.00
CA THR A 42 -12.23 7.98 -13.22
C THR A 42 -11.15 6.91 -13.36
N ALA A 43 -10.67 6.64 -14.58
CA ALA A 43 -9.59 5.67 -14.82
C ALA A 43 -8.27 6.07 -14.11
N PHE A 44 -7.96 7.37 -14.08
CA PHE A 44 -6.80 7.88 -13.35
C PHE A 44 -6.89 7.54 -11.87
N PHE A 45 -8.01 7.89 -11.21
CA PHE A 45 -8.18 7.58 -9.79
C PHE A 45 -8.29 6.08 -9.49
N CYS A 46 -8.75 5.26 -10.44
CA CYS A 46 -8.77 3.79 -10.30
C CYS A 46 -7.35 3.18 -10.25
N MET A 47 -6.41 3.74 -11.03
CA MET A 47 -5.06 3.18 -11.17
C MET A 47 -4.00 3.98 -10.41
N ALA A 48 -4.33 5.16 -9.89
CA ALA A 48 -3.41 5.96 -9.09
C ALA A 48 -2.90 5.16 -7.88
N ILE A 49 -1.61 5.33 -7.57
CA ILE A 49 -0.99 4.71 -6.42
C ILE A 49 -1.29 5.58 -5.21
N GLY A 50 -2.05 5.02 -4.26
CA GLY A 50 -2.51 5.72 -3.06
C GLY A 50 -3.52 4.87 -2.31
N GLY A 51 -3.90 5.28 -1.10
CA GLY A 51 -4.92 4.59 -0.30
C GLY A 51 -6.29 4.62 -0.99
N ALA A 52 -7.01 3.51 -0.92
CA ALA A 52 -8.33 3.38 -1.57
C ALA A 52 -9.31 4.46 -1.14
N SER A 53 -9.36 4.77 0.16
CA SER A 53 -10.22 5.82 0.73
C SER A 53 -9.83 7.22 0.26
N GLU A 54 -8.52 7.49 0.12
CA GLU A 54 -8.03 8.79 -0.34
C GLU A 54 -8.35 9.02 -1.81
N MET A 55 -8.11 8.00 -2.64
CA MET A 55 -8.42 8.08 -4.07
C MET A 55 -9.93 8.20 -4.30
N ALA A 56 -10.76 7.51 -3.51
CA ALA A 56 -12.21 7.66 -3.53
C ALA A 56 -12.65 9.09 -3.13
N ALA A 57 -12.05 9.66 -2.08
CA ALA A 57 -12.33 11.04 -1.67
C ALA A 57 -11.91 12.08 -2.71
N GLN A 58 -10.75 11.90 -3.34
CA GLN A 58 -10.30 12.77 -4.43
C GLN A 58 -11.17 12.61 -5.68
N ALA A 59 -11.57 11.38 -6.01
CA ALA A 59 -12.50 11.12 -7.11
C ALA A 59 -13.83 11.86 -6.94
N ALA A 60 -14.37 11.88 -5.71
CA ALA A 60 -15.58 12.66 -5.40
C ALA A 60 -15.40 14.16 -5.65
N ARG A 61 -14.26 14.72 -5.30
CA ARG A 61 -13.94 16.15 -5.51
C ARG A 61 -13.79 16.53 -6.99
N HIS A 62 -13.37 15.58 -7.82
CA HIS A 62 -13.14 15.76 -9.25
C HIS A 62 -14.27 15.19 -10.12
N HIS A 63 -15.46 14.98 -9.56
CA HIS A 63 -16.64 14.45 -10.27
C HIS A 63 -16.39 13.10 -10.99
N ALA A 64 -15.41 12.31 -10.51
CA ALA A 64 -15.18 10.96 -10.97
C ALA A 64 -16.10 9.97 -10.24
N ARG A 65 -16.30 8.80 -10.83
CA ARG A 65 -17.18 7.77 -10.27
C ARG A 65 -16.52 7.03 -9.11
N VAL A 66 -16.92 7.39 -7.88
CA VAL A 66 -16.36 6.85 -6.64
C VAL A 66 -16.56 5.35 -6.50
N ASP A 67 -17.71 4.83 -6.94
CA ASP A 67 -18.03 3.39 -6.96
C ASP A 67 -17.02 2.58 -7.79
N TYR A 68 -16.65 3.09 -8.97
CA TYR A 68 -15.63 2.48 -9.82
C TYR A 68 -14.24 2.53 -9.19
N VAL A 69 -13.90 3.66 -8.58
CA VAL A 69 -12.58 3.84 -7.92
C VAL A 69 -12.45 2.89 -6.73
N ALA A 70 -13.45 2.84 -5.84
CA ALA A 70 -13.45 1.94 -4.69
C ALA A 70 -13.34 0.47 -5.12
N ALA A 71 -14.14 0.05 -6.11
CA ALA A 71 -14.10 -1.32 -6.61
C ALA A 71 -12.78 -1.68 -7.30
N ALA A 72 -12.18 -0.75 -8.07
CA ALA A 72 -10.90 -0.98 -8.73
C ALA A 72 -9.78 -1.17 -7.70
N HIS A 73 -9.71 -0.33 -6.67
CA HIS A 73 -8.73 -0.45 -5.60
C HIS A 73 -8.91 -1.75 -4.81
N SER A 74 -10.14 -2.12 -4.47
CA SER A 74 -10.43 -3.36 -3.77
C SER A 74 -10.03 -4.60 -4.59
N LEU A 75 -10.34 -4.62 -5.89
CA LEU A 75 -9.95 -5.72 -6.77
C LEU A 75 -8.43 -5.80 -6.94
N ARG A 76 -7.77 -4.64 -7.12
CA ARG A 76 -6.30 -4.56 -7.21
C ARG A 76 -5.65 -5.12 -5.96
N LEU A 77 -6.12 -4.69 -4.78
CA LEU A 77 -5.61 -5.18 -3.51
C LEU A 77 -5.76 -6.69 -3.37
N MET A 78 -6.95 -7.21 -3.67
CA MET A 78 -7.22 -8.65 -3.61
C MET A 78 -6.27 -9.43 -4.52
N LEU A 79 -6.02 -8.95 -5.74
CA LEU A 79 -5.09 -9.59 -6.68
C LEU A 79 -3.63 -9.51 -6.19
N VAL A 80 -3.19 -8.35 -5.70
CA VAL A 80 -1.84 -8.14 -5.17
C VAL A 80 -1.57 -9.08 -4.01
N VAL A 81 -2.45 -9.11 -3.01
CA VAL A 81 -2.33 -9.96 -1.81
C VAL A 81 -2.42 -11.45 -2.17
N ALA A 82 -3.20 -11.81 -3.18
CA ALA A 82 -3.27 -13.19 -3.65
C ALA A 82 -2.03 -13.61 -4.46
N ILE A 83 -1.53 -12.75 -5.35
CA ILE A 83 -0.48 -13.13 -6.31
C ILE A 83 0.93 -13.04 -5.70
N ILE A 84 1.26 -11.94 -5.01
CA ILE A 84 2.65 -11.68 -4.57
C ILE A 84 3.17 -12.76 -3.61
N PRO A 85 2.48 -13.15 -2.52
CA PRO A 85 3.00 -14.16 -1.59
C PRO A 85 3.19 -15.52 -2.26
N PHE A 86 2.26 -15.92 -3.14
CA PHE A 86 2.37 -17.17 -3.88
C PHE A 86 3.51 -17.14 -4.89
N ALA A 87 3.71 -16.02 -5.59
CA ALA A 87 4.82 -15.86 -6.52
C ALA A 87 6.16 -15.92 -5.78
N LEU A 88 6.34 -15.20 -4.68
CA LEU A 88 7.57 -15.23 -3.88
C LEU A 88 7.87 -16.64 -3.36
N LYS A 89 6.85 -17.35 -2.87
CA LYS A 89 6.98 -18.72 -2.41
C LYS A 89 7.35 -19.69 -3.55
N PHE A 90 6.73 -19.54 -4.72
CA PHE A 90 6.97 -20.41 -5.88
C PHE A 90 8.40 -20.26 -6.42
N PHE A 91 8.94 -19.04 -6.40
CA PHE A 91 10.32 -18.77 -6.83
C PHE A 91 11.35 -18.95 -5.72
N ASP A 92 10.94 -19.50 -4.56
CA ASP A 92 11.80 -19.71 -3.38
C ASP A 92 12.58 -18.47 -2.95
N VAL A 93 11.98 -17.32 -3.15
CA VAL A 93 12.57 -16.02 -2.81
C VAL A 93 12.29 -15.72 -1.35
N HIS A 94 13.28 -15.97 -0.50
CA HIS A 94 13.23 -15.62 0.92
C HIS A 94 13.81 -14.22 1.12
N GLY A 95 13.05 -13.33 1.76
CA GLY A 95 13.57 -12.05 2.20
C GLY A 95 14.58 -12.27 3.34
N GLN A 96 15.69 -11.57 3.31
CA GLN A 96 16.51 -11.44 4.50
C GLN A 96 15.93 -10.29 5.31
N ASP A 97 15.44 -10.60 6.51
CA ASP A 97 15.03 -9.57 7.47
C ASP A 97 16.28 -8.78 7.90
N ALA A 98 16.59 -7.73 7.15
CA ALA A 98 17.65 -6.77 7.54
C ALA A 98 17.25 -5.97 8.80
N TYR A 99 15.99 -6.06 9.21
CA TYR A 99 15.43 -5.45 10.40
C TYR A 99 15.02 -6.52 11.39
N GLU A 100 15.86 -6.79 12.37
CA GLU A 100 15.44 -7.47 13.58
C GLU A 100 14.74 -6.43 14.49
N PRO A 101 13.45 -6.62 14.82
CA PRO A 101 12.78 -5.71 15.76
C PRO A 101 13.55 -5.72 17.07
N ALA A 102 13.92 -4.55 17.54
CA ALA A 102 14.73 -4.35 18.75
C ALA A 102 14.10 -4.99 20.01
N THR A 103 12.79 -5.26 19.98
CA THR A 103 12.07 -5.93 21.06
C THR A 103 10.99 -6.86 20.51
N ARG A 104 11.16 -8.15 20.74
CA ARG A 104 10.08 -9.16 20.59
C ARG A 104 9.27 -9.33 21.89
N ILE A 105 9.61 -8.56 22.93
CA ILE A 105 8.99 -8.67 24.24
C ILE A 105 7.76 -7.77 24.29
N ILE A 106 6.61 -8.37 24.60
CA ILE A 106 5.36 -7.65 24.81
C ILE A 106 5.36 -7.13 26.25
N GLN A 107 5.48 -5.82 26.42
CA GLN A 107 5.35 -5.15 27.70
C GLN A 107 3.96 -4.51 27.79
N PRO A 108 3.06 -4.95 28.70
CA PRO A 108 1.68 -4.44 28.74
C PRO A 108 1.61 -2.92 28.93
N LEU A 109 2.44 -2.39 29.81
CA LEU A 109 2.49 -0.93 30.05
C LEU A 109 3.00 -0.17 28.82
N GLY A 110 4.06 -0.65 28.19
CA GLY A 110 4.59 -0.08 26.94
C GLY A 110 3.58 -0.11 25.80
N LEU A 111 2.79 -1.18 25.70
CA LEU A 111 1.72 -1.32 24.72
C LEU A 111 0.61 -0.28 24.93
N ILE A 112 0.16 -0.09 26.18
CA ILE A 112 -0.85 0.92 26.53
C ILE A 112 -0.36 2.32 26.16
N VAL A 113 0.89 2.63 26.51
CA VAL A 113 1.51 3.94 26.18
C VAL A 113 1.60 4.12 24.66
N LEU A 114 2.01 3.09 23.92
CA LEU A 114 2.11 3.13 22.45
C LEU A 114 0.74 3.38 21.82
N ILE A 115 -0.30 2.65 22.23
CA ILE A 115 -1.67 2.83 21.73
C ILE A 115 -2.18 4.23 22.09
N GLY A 116 -1.94 4.70 23.32
CA GLY A 116 -2.35 6.04 23.75
C GLY A 116 -1.70 7.14 22.92
N LEU A 117 -0.38 7.09 22.72
CA LEU A 117 0.36 8.07 21.92
C LEU A 117 -0.08 8.08 20.45
N THR A 118 -0.21 6.91 19.84
CA THR A 118 -0.63 6.80 18.42
C THR A 118 -2.07 7.28 18.22
N THR A 119 -2.97 6.94 19.14
CA THR A 119 -4.36 7.41 19.11
C THR A 119 -4.44 8.92 19.32
N CYS A 120 -3.69 9.46 20.28
CA CYS A 120 -3.64 10.90 20.51
C CYS A 120 -3.15 11.67 19.27
N ALA A 121 -2.10 11.18 18.63
CA ALA A 121 -1.59 11.78 17.39
C ALA A 121 -2.62 11.74 16.26
N ALA A 122 -3.33 10.62 16.11
CA ALA A 122 -4.40 10.49 15.12
C ALA A 122 -5.52 11.51 15.37
N LEU A 123 -5.97 11.66 16.62
CA LEU A 123 -7.01 12.62 17.00
C LEU A 123 -6.56 14.07 16.79
N VAL A 124 -5.31 14.39 17.11
CA VAL A 124 -4.73 15.73 16.87
C VAL A 124 -4.73 16.05 15.37
N LEU A 125 -4.23 15.14 14.53
CA LEU A 125 -4.23 15.34 13.09
C LEU A 125 -5.65 15.39 12.50
N GLN A 126 -6.57 14.62 13.04
CA GLN A 126 -7.99 14.67 12.65
C GLN A 126 -8.62 16.05 12.97
N LYS A 127 -8.29 16.63 14.13
CA LYS A 127 -8.73 17.98 14.48
C LYS A 127 -8.23 19.04 13.50
N PHE A 128 -7.03 18.89 12.96
CA PHE A 128 -6.47 19.73 11.90
C PHE A 128 -6.98 19.38 10.49
N ARG A 129 -7.92 18.44 10.37
CA ARG A 129 -8.49 17.96 9.10
C ARG A 129 -7.45 17.43 8.11
N TRP A 130 -6.36 16.86 8.63
CA TRP A 130 -5.37 16.21 7.79
C TRP A 130 -5.97 14.95 7.13
N PRO A 131 -5.67 14.73 5.83
CA PRO A 131 -6.10 13.51 5.18
C PRO A 131 -5.44 12.31 5.85
N ASN A 132 -6.18 11.21 5.97
CA ASN A 132 -5.69 9.93 6.49
C ASN A 132 -5.03 10.01 7.89
N ALA A 133 -5.58 10.85 8.77
CA ALA A 133 -5.05 11.11 10.10
C ALA A 133 -4.79 9.85 10.94
N TRP A 134 -5.65 8.81 10.77
CA TRP A 134 -5.55 7.53 11.47
C TRP A 134 -4.43 6.61 10.96
N VAL A 135 -3.81 6.91 9.84
CA VAL A 135 -2.60 6.23 9.35
C VAL A 135 -1.38 7.08 9.62
N ILE A 136 -1.44 8.38 9.27
CA ILE A 136 -0.29 9.29 9.38
C ILE A 136 0.08 9.54 10.86
N GLY A 137 -0.90 9.70 11.75
CA GLY A 137 -0.65 9.92 13.18
C GLY A 137 0.19 8.81 13.82
N PRO A 138 -0.30 7.56 13.80
CA PRO A 138 0.47 6.42 14.29
C PRO A 138 1.84 6.26 13.61
N LEU A 139 1.92 6.49 12.29
CA LEU A 139 3.17 6.39 11.53
C LEU A 139 4.22 7.39 12.03
N LEU A 140 3.86 8.66 12.20
CA LEU A 140 4.77 9.70 12.69
C LEU A 140 5.27 9.42 14.10
N ILE A 141 4.39 8.98 15.00
CA ILE A 141 4.78 8.60 16.36
C ILE A 141 5.71 7.39 16.34
N SER A 142 5.41 6.38 15.55
CA SER A 142 6.27 5.19 15.42
C SER A 142 7.66 5.55 14.89
N ILE A 143 7.73 6.42 13.88
CA ILE A 143 9.02 6.93 13.36
C ILE A 143 9.79 7.69 14.44
N ALA A 144 9.12 8.58 15.19
CA ALA A 144 9.76 9.38 16.25
C ALA A 144 10.31 8.49 17.39
N ILE A 145 9.54 7.50 17.85
CA ILE A 145 9.93 6.54 18.88
C ILE A 145 11.12 5.70 18.41
N THR A 146 11.06 5.19 17.15
CA THR A 146 12.14 4.39 16.57
C THR A 146 13.41 5.23 16.36
N ALA A 147 13.28 6.47 15.89
CA ALA A 147 14.41 7.38 15.72
C ALA A 147 15.09 7.76 17.06
N ALA A 148 14.31 7.83 18.13
CA ALA A 148 14.81 8.06 19.50
C ALA A 148 15.41 6.79 20.14
N ASN A 149 15.42 5.65 19.46
CA ASN A 149 15.82 4.33 19.98
C ASN A 149 15.08 3.91 21.26
N ILE A 150 13.83 4.34 21.41
CA ILE A 150 12.97 3.97 22.54
C ILE A 150 12.23 2.69 22.16
N SER A 151 12.47 1.60 22.89
CA SER A 151 11.73 0.34 22.75
C SER A 151 10.60 0.28 23.78
N LEU A 152 9.36 0.60 23.35
CA LEU A 152 8.20 0.55 24.26
C LEU A 152 7.63 -0.86 24.39
N SER A 153 7.21 -1.46 23.28
CA SER A 153 6.64 -2.82 23.26
C SER A 153 6.55 -3.33 21.83
N ALA A 154 6.61 -4.66 21.66
CA ALA A 154 6.18 -5.29 20.42
C ALA A 154 4.66 -5.34 20.33
N LEU A 155 4.13 -5.28 19.11
CA LEU A 155 2.70 -5.46 18.86
C LEU A 155 2.36 -6.96 18.92
N PRO A 156 1.36 -7.39 19.71
CA PRO A 156 0.93 -8.78 19.71
C PRO A 156 0.45 -9.24 18.33
N THR A 157 0.85 -10.43 17.91
CA THR A 157 0.50 -10.95 16.57
C THR A 157 -1.01 -11.06 16.33
N TRP A 158 -1.79 -11.37 17.38
CA TRP A 158 -3.24 -11.42 17.27
C TRP A 158 -3.87 -10.05 16.95
N MET A 159 -3.29 -8.94 17.45
CA MET A 159 -3.75 -7.59 17.12
C MET A 159 -3.50 -7.26 15.65
N SER A 160 -2.34 -7.66 15.11
CA SER A 160 -2.03 -7.50 13.68
C SER A 160 -2.98 -8.31 12.82
N HIS A 161 -3.26 -9.57 13.19
CA HIS A 161 -4.22 -10.41 12.47
C HIS A 161 -5.64 -9.85 12.54
N ALA A 162 -6.07 -9.35 13.71
CA ALA A 162 -7.36 -8.69 13.85
C ALA A 162 -7.46 -7.43 12.95
N GLY A 163 -6.43 -6.59 12.94
CA GLY A 163 -6.36 -5.42 12.05
C GLY A 163 -6.48 -5.79 10.58
N GLN A 164 -5.73 -6.81 10.13
CA GLN A 164 -5.81 -7.32 8.75
C GLN A 164 -7.21 -7.84 8.40
N LEU A 165 -7.84 -8.55 9.34
CA LEU A 165 -9.20 -9.06 9.16
C LEU A 165 -10.23 -7.92 9.01
N PHE A 166 -10.14 -6.86 9.84
CA PHE A 166 -11.01 -5.69 9.72
C PHE A 166 -10.79 -4.93 8.41
N ILE A 167 -9.54 -4.79 7.95
CA ILE A 167 -9.24 -4.22 6.63
C ILE A 167 -9.88 -5.07 5.52
N GLY A 168 -9.74 -6.39 5.59
CA GLY A 168 -10.36 -7.30 4.62
C GLY A 168 -11.88 -7.19 4.57
N PHE A 169 -12.54 -7.12 5.73
CA PHE A 169 -13.99 -6.88 5.80
C PHE A 169 -14.39 -5.54 5.19
N SER A 170 -13.68 -4.47 5.55
CA SER A 170 -13.94 -3.13 5.00
C SER A 170 -13.86 -3.11 3.49
N LEU A 171 -12.83 -3.73 2.93
CA LEU A 171 -12.66 -3.86 1.47
C LEU A 171 -13.76 -4.72 0.83
N GLY A 172 -14.13 -5.81 1.47
CA GLY A 172 -15.19 -6.71 1.00
C GLY A 172 -16.54 -6.01 0.83
N THR A 173 -16.88 -5.05 1.69
CA THR A 173 -18.15 -4.31 1.61
C THR A 173 -18.30 -3.44 0.36
N HIS A 174 -17.24 -3.11 -0.33
CA HIS A 174 -17.26 -2.34 -1.58
C HIS A 174 -17.75 -3.18 -2.78
N PHE A 175 -17.73 -4.52 -2.67
CA PHE A 175 -18.21 -5.42 -3.72
C PHE A 175 -19.69 -5.70 -3.58
N THR A 176 -20.55 -4.86 -4.17
CA THR A 176 -21.97 -5.14 -4.24
C THR A 176 -22.28 -6.09 -5.40
N PRO A 177 -23.20 -7.06 -5.25
CA PRO A 177 -23.60 -7.95 -6.34
C PRO A 177 -24.13 -7.21 -7.56
N SER A 178 -24.79 -6.08 -7.37
CA SER A 178 -25.29 -5.23 -8.46
C SER A 178 -24.15 -4.60 -9.25
N PHE A 179 -23.07 -4.18 -8.59
CA PHE A 179 -21.89 -3.62 -9.25
C PHE A 179 -21.14 -4.68 -10.09
N ILE A 180 -20.93 -5.88 -9.52
CA ILE A 180 -20.25 -6.98 -10.21
C ILE A 180 -21.02 -7.40 -11.47
N ARG A 181 -22.35 -7.48 -11.38
CA ARG A 181 -23.22 -7.84 -12.53
C ARG A 181 -23.31 -6.71 -13.57
N GLY A 182 -23.27 -5.46 -13.13
CA GLY A 182 -23.43 -4.29 -14.01
C GLY A 182 -22.17 -3.86 -14.77
N ALA A 183 -20.97 -4.25 -14.30
CA ALA A 183 -19.70 -3.77 -14.86
C ALA A 183 -18.65 -4.87 -15.09
N PRO A 184 -19.00 -6.04 -15.69
CA PRO A 184 -18.04 -7.15 -15.84
C PRO A 184 -16.86 -6.78 -16.72
N ARG A 185 -17.08 -6.00 -17.78
CA ARG A 185 -16.01 -5.51 -18.66
C ARG A 185 -15.03 -4.61 -17.93
N PHE A 186 -15.54 -3.74 -17.03
CA PHE A 186 -14.68 -2.88 -16.21
C PHE A 186 -13.83 -3.70 -15.25
N MET A 187 -14.44 -4.64 -14.51
CA MET A 187 -13.73 -5.50 -13.58
C MET A 187 -12.64 -6.32 -14.25
N LEU A 188 -12.94 -6.90 -15.43
CA LEU A 188 -11.94 -7.61 -16.22
C LEU A 188 -10.81 -6.68 -16.69
N SER A 189 -11.13 -5.47 -17.13
CA SER A 189 -10.13 -4.48 -17.53
C SER A 189 -9.22 -4.07 -16.37
N VAL A 190 -9.77 -3.89 -15.16
CA VAL A 190 -8.99 -3.61 -13.94
C VAL A 190 -8.08 -4.79 -13.62
N ALA A 191 -8.58 -6.03 -13.68
CA ALA A 191 -7.77 -7.23 -13.45
C ALA A 191 -6.60 -7.34 -14.43
N VAL A 192 -6.85 -7.14 -15.72
CA VAL A 192 -5.81 -7.14 -16.77
C VAL A 192 -4.77 -6.04 -16.52
N CYS A 193 -5.21 -4.81 -16.22
CA CYS A 193 -4.30 -3.71 -15.92
C CYS A 193 -3.47 -3.99 -14.65
N THR A 194 -4.06 -4.61 -13.63
CA THR A 194 -3.36 -4.97 -12.39
C THR A 194 -2.31 -6.06 -12.64
N ILE A 195 -2.65 -7.11 -13.37
CA ILE A 195 -1.71 -8.17 -13.74
C ILE A 195 -0.56 -7.60 -14.59
N PHE A 196 -0.88 -6.75 -15.57
CA PHE A 196 0.14 -6.04 -16.35
C PHE A 196 1.06 -5.20 -15.46
N ALA A 197 0.48 -4.42 -14.53
CA ALA A 197 1.25 -3.63 -13.59
C ALA A 197 2.16 -4.50 -12.70
N LEU A 198 1.69 -5.64 -12.22
CA LEU A 198 2.48 -6.59 -11.42
C LEU A 198 3.67 -7.16 -12.22
N ILE A 199 3.44 -7.56 -13.47
CA ILE A 199 4.50 -8.10 -14.34
C ILE A 199 5.58 -7.03 -14.60
N VAL A 200 5.17 -5.82 -14.96
CA VAL A 200 6.08 -4.71 -15.24
C VAL A 200 6.84 -4.30 -13.97
N SER A 201 6.17 -4.24 -12.82
CA SER A 201 6.79 -3.96 -11.52
C SER A 201 7.79 -5.05 -11.12
N ALA A 202 7.46 -6.32 -11.33
CA ALA A 202 8.38 -7.42 -11.05
C ALA A 202 9.64 -7.34 -11.93
N GLY A 203 9.48 -7.04 -13.22
CA GLY A 203 10.60 -6.84 -14.14
C GLY A 203 11.47 -5.64 -13.73
N PHE A 204 10.87 -4.53 -13.34
CA PHE A 204 11.59 -3.37 -12.85
C PHE A 204 12.27 -3.63 -11.49
N GLY A 205 11.60 -4.34 -10.58
CA GLY A 205 12.16 -4.76 -9.30
C GLY A 205 13.37 -5.67 -9.48
N TRP A 206 13.31 -6.60 -10.45
CA TRP A 206 14.46 -7.43 -10.82
C TRP A 206 15.64 -6.58 -11.32
N LEU A 207 15.39 -5.63 -12.19
CA LEU A 207 16.42 -4.73 -12.74
C LEU A 207 17.03 -3.85 -11.64
N LEU A 208 16.22 -3.36 -10.70
CA LEU A 208 16.69 -2.62 -9.53
C LEU A 208 17.54 -3.48 -8.60
N ALA A 209 17.17 -4.74 -8.39
CA ALA A 209 17.92 -5.67 -7.57
C ALA A 209 19.32 -5.91 -8.14
N ASP A 210 19.41 -6.13 -9.46
CA ASP A 210 20.66 -6.35 -10.17
C ASP A 210 21.57 -5.12 -10.21
N CYS A 211 21.00 -3.93 -10.50
CA CYS A 211 21.77 -2.69 -10.62
C CYS A 211 22.21 -2.07 -9.28
N CYS A 212 21.48 -2.32 -8.18
CA CYS A 212 21.63 -1.60 -6.92
C CYS A 212 22.01 -2.48 -5.73
N ASP A 213 22.36 -3.74 -5.98
CA ASP A 213 22.75 -4.73 -4.95
C ASP A 213 21.67 -4.83 -3.85
N LEU A 214 20.38 -4.83 -4.28
CA LEU A 214 19.24 -4.97 -3.41
C LEU A 214 18.78 -6.42 -3.38
N HIS A 215 18.28 -6.85 -2.22
CA HIS A 215 17.67 -8.16 -2.13
C HIS A 215 16.42 -8.23 -3.02
N PHE A 216 16.30 -9.27 -3.84
CA PHE A 216 15.27 -9.43 -4.88
C PHE A 216 13.85 -9.28 -4.33
N ALA A 217 13.54 -9.93 -3.18
CA ALA A 217 12.23 -9.79 -2.53
C ALA A 217 11.90 -8.35 -2.15
N THR A 218 12.87 -7.63 -1.59
CA THR A 218 12.72 -6.22 -1.17
C THR A 218 12.45 -5.32 -2.38
N ALA A 219 13.19 -5.52 -3.48
CA ALA A 219 13.02 -4.74 -4.69
C ALA A 219 11.65 -4.95 -5.34
N ILE A 220 11.16 -6.20 -5.41
CA ILE A 220 9.83 -6.52 -5.93
C ILE A 220 8.72 -5.90 -5.05
N LEU A 221 8.81 -6.07 -3.73
CA LEU A 221 7.83 -5.50 -2.81
C LEU A 221 7.81 -3.97 -2.87
N ALA A 222 8.98 -3.32 -2.96
CA ALA A 222 9.08 -1.86 -3.04
C ALA A 222 8.53 -1.29 -4.35
N THR A 223 8.48 -2.06 -5.43
CA THR A 223 7.99 -1.61 -6.74
C THR A 223 6.56 -2.08 -7.03
N ALA A 224 6.02 -3.00 -6.24
CA ALA A 224 4.67 -3.52 -6.45
C ALA A 224 3.61 -2.41 -6.37
N PRO A 225 2.56 -2.47 -7.21
CA PRO A 225 1.52 -1.44 -7.27
C PRO A 225 0.51 -1.59 -6.11
N GLY A 226 0.98 -1.43 -4.87
CA GLY A 226 0.18 -1.48 -3.64
C GLY A 226 0.18 -0.15 -2.89
N GLY A 227 -0.69 0.00 -1.89
CA GLY A 227 -0.71 1.12 -0.97
C GLY A 227 0.13 0.85 0.29
N ILE A 228 0.46 1.91 1.04
CA ILE A 228 1.27 1.81 2.29
C ILE A 228 0.60 0.89 3.34
N ALA A 229 -0.73 0.80 3.34
CA ALA A 229 -1.48 -0.04 4.27
C ALA A 229 -1.54 -1.52 3.86
N GLU A 230 -1.04 -1.86 2.67
CA GLU A 230 -1.24 -3.14 1.99
C GLU A 230 0.06 -3.93 1.88
N MET A 231 1.20 -3.27 2.14
CA MET A 231 2.56 -3.82 2.14
C MET A 231 3.17 -3.82 3.55
#